data_9aef20949ead5d0e0aa08a8efabb8a3a
#
_entry.id   9aef20949ead5d0e0aa08a8efabb8a3a
#
_cell.length_a   1.000
_cell.length_b   1.000
_cell.length_c   1.000
_cell.angle_alpha   90.00
_cell.angle_beta   90.00
_cell.angle_gamma   90.00
#
_symmetry.space_group_name_H-M   'P 1'
#
loop_
_entity.id
_entity.type
_entity.pdbx_description
1 polymer ?
#
loop_
_entity_poly.entity_id
_entity_poly.type
_entity_poly.pdbx_seq_one_letter_code
_entity_poly.pdbx_strand_id
1 'polypeptide(L)'
;MGKHPVKTKPIIDAEKYDTLRSHLQKELFQPFEGSKAFFPEETALVKSIRTETVALNRNNITRTQAYLAFYNRNPEVHWAFLAHMVSRNGGYHMTDLKSSSMTHLLDKAERQKFFLFLERANSAIFADAFPQLLLYEHSKQKELPLRRYLPVFRISRFMAPIWESFIEDPHSPLLTTALIINEQRMLQERILKRTRHGEIL
;
A
#
# COMPACT_ATOMS: atom_id res chain seq x y z
N MET A 1 40.31 13.54 2.91
CA MET A 1 38.83 13.42 2.85
C MET A 1 38.48 11.99 3.23
N GLY A 2 38.16 11.77 4.49
CA GLY A 2 37.82 10.43 5.01
C GLY A 2 36.39 10.09 4.65
N LYS A 3 36.20 8.99 3.90
CA LYS A 3 34.89 8.38 3.70
C LYS A 3 34.45 7.75 5.03
N HIS A 4 33.49 8.36 5.71
CA HIS A 4 32.82 7.69 6.81
C HIS A 4 32.02 6.51 6.24
N PRO A 5 32.25 5.26 6.71
CA PRO A 5 31.40 4.15 6.31
C PRO A 5 29.97 4.41 6.83
N VAL A 6 29.02 4.46 5.94
CA VAL A 6 27.61 4.42 6.29
C VAL A 6 27.39 3.11 7.04
N LYS A 7 27.23 3.16 8.35
CA LYS A 7 26.79 2.01 9.15
C LYS A 7 25.36 1.69 8.75
N THR A 8 25.19 0.83 7.77
CA THR A 8 23.90 0.18 7.52
C THR A 8 23.56 -0.64 8.77
N LYS A 9 22.52 -0.27 9.50
CA LYS A 9 21.96 -1.13 10.54
C LYS A 9 21.69 -2.51 9.93
N PRO A 10 22.03 -3.61 10.63
CA PRO A 10 21.68 -4.95 10.16
C PRO A 10 20.17 -5.02 9.95
N ILE A 11 19.82 -5.54 8.82
CA ILE A 11 18.48 -5.47 8.21
C ILE A 11 17.52 -6.34 8.98
N ILE A 12 17.54 -6.87 9.99
CA ILE A 12 16.79 -7.80 10.85
C ILE A 12 17.76 -8.89 11.33
N ASP A 13 17.62 -9.29 12.57
CA ASP A 13 18.29 -10.43 13.13
C ASP A 13 17.93 -11.71 12.35
N ALA A 14 18.89 -12.63 12.15
CA ALA A 14 18.68 -13.86 11.39
C ALA A 14 17.53 -14.72 11.96
N GLU A 15 17.40 -14.79 13.27
CA GLU A 15 16.32 -15.52 13.96
C GLU A 15 14.94 -14.93 13.63
N LYS A 16 14.83 -13.61 13.58
CA LYS A 16 13.59 -12.93 13.17
C LYS A 16 13.24 -13.18 11.71
N TYR A 17 14.25 -13.27 10.84
CA TYR A 17 14.03 -13.66 9.45
C TYR A 17 13.49 -15.08 9.32
N ASP A 18 14.03 -16.04 10.05
CA ASP A 18 13.57 -17.41 10.01
C ASP A 18 12.16 -17.56 10.56
N THR A 19 11.84 -16.84 11.62
CA THR A 19 10.48 -16.78 12.17
C THR A 19 9.50 -16.20 11.16
N LEU A 20 9.82 -15.04 10.58
CA LEU A 20 8.98 -14.40 9.57
C LEU A 20 8.81 -15.30 8.33
N ARG A 21 9.90 -15.94 7.87
CA ARG A 21 9.86 -16.89 6.76
C ARG A 21 8.91 -18.06 7.03
N SER A 22 8.96 -18.62 8.23
CA SER A 22 8.07 -19.70 8.66
C SER A 22 6.59 -19.25 8.65
N HIS A 23 6.31 -18.05 9.14
CA HIS A 23 4.97 -17.47 9.12
C HIS A 23 4.49 -17.20 7.69
N LEU A 24 5.34 -16.68 6.81
CA LEU A 24 5.02 -16.46 5.40
C LEU A 24 4.73 -17.78 4.68
N GLN A 25 5.55 -18.81 4.88
CA GLN A 25 5.31 -20.14 4.31
C GLN A 25 3.98 -20.72 4.77
N LYS A 26 3.67 -20.62 6.07
CA LYS A 26 2.40 -21.05 6.62
C LYS A 26 1.21 -20.34 5.96
N GLU A 27 1.28 -19.02 5.79
CA GLU A 27 0.20 -18.26 5.15
C GLU A 27 0.02 -18.57 3.67
N LEU A 28 1.11 -18.78 2.94
CA LEU A 28 1.04 -19.02 1.49
C LEU A 28 0.56 -20.42 1.13
N PHE A 29 0.89 -21.41 1.95
CA PHE A 29 0.65 -22.83 1.60
C PHE A 29 -0.47 -23.48 2.40
N GLN A 30 -0.99 -22.87 3.47
CA GLN A 30 -2.15 -23.41 4.17
C GLN A 30 -3.48 -22.99 3.51
N PRO A 31 -4.50 -23.88 3.50
CA PRO A 31 -5.83 -23.54 3.05
C PRO A 31 -6.37 -22.33 3.84
N PHE A 32 -7.13 -21.47 3.18
CA PHE A 32 -7.84 -20.39 3.84
C PHE A 32 -8.99 -20.97 4.65
N GLU A 33 -8.90 -20.98 5.96
CA GLU A 33 -10.04 -21.17 6.82
C GLU A 33 -10.93 -19.93 6.71
N GLY A 34 -12.15 -20.10 6.21
CA GLY A 34 -13.10 -19.02 5.96
C GLY A 34 -13.23 -18.09 7.18
N SER A 35 -13.31 -16.80 6.92
CA SER A 35 -13.46 -15.79 7.98
C SER A 35 -14.74 -16.05 8.77
N LYS A 36 -14.63 -16.20 10.09
CA LYS A 36 -15.79 -16.19 11.00
C LYS A 36 -16.55 -14.87 10.81
N ALA A 37 -17.88 -14.91 10.98
CA ALA A 37 -18.73 -13.73 10.92
C ALA A 37 -18.20 -12.61 11.85
N PHE A 38 -18.28 -11.36 11.39
CA PHE A 38 -17.89 -10.20 12.16
C PHE A 38 -18.97 -9.85 13.18
N PHE A 39 -18.56 -9.44 14.37
CA PHE A 39 -19.44 -8.79 15.33
C PHE A 39 -19.88 -7.40 14.81
N PRO A 40 -20.98 -6.83 15.35
CA PRO A 40 -21.46 -5.51 14.90
C PRO A 40 -20.41 -4.42 14.95
N GLU A 41 -19.58 -4.37 15.99
CA GLU A 41 -18.48 -3.40 16.16
C GLU A 41 -17.38 -3.57 15.09
N GLU A 42 -17.02 -4.81 14.77
CA GLU A 42 -16.07 -5.14 13.73
C GLU A 42 -16.61 -4.71 12.34
N THR A 43 -17.89 -4.93 12.11
CA THR A 43 -18.59 -4.50 10.90
C THR A 43 -18.62 -2.97 10.79
N ALA A 44 -18.83 -2.26 11.90
CA ALA A 44 -18.78 -0.81 11.95
C ALA A 44 -17.38 -0.27 11.62
N LEU A 45 -16.33 -0.89 12.16
CA LEU A 45 -14.95 -0.55 11.85
C LEU A 45 -14.64 -0.73 10.34
N VAL A 46 -14.99 -1.88 9.78
CA VAL A 46 -14.79 -2.14 8.34
C VAL A 46 -15.51 -1.10 7.48
N LYS A 47 -16.76 -0.77 7.85
CA LYS A 47 -17.55 0.25 7.15
C LYS A 47 -16.90 1.64 7.26
N SER A 48 -16.41 2.01 8.44
CA SER A 48 -15.74 3.29 8.66
C SER A 48 -14.49 3.41 7.77
N ILE A 49 -13.60 2.40 7.80
CA ILE A 49 -12.38 2.39 6.98
C ILE A 49 -12.71 2.48 5.49
N ARG A 50 -13.72 1.75 5.01
CA ARG A 50 -14.15 1.82 3.61
C ARG A 50 -14.66 3.21 3.24
N THR A 51 -15.50 3.78 4.08
CA THR A 51 -16.08 5.12 3.86
C THR A 51 -14.97 6.17 3.81
N GLU A 52 -14.05 6.15 4.75
CA GLU A 52 -12.90 7.07 4.79
C GLU A 52 -12.00 6.91 3.56
N THR A 53 -11.66 5.66 3.23
CA THR A 53 -10.84 5.37 2.04
C THR A 53 -11.47 5.92 0.76
N VAL A 54 -12.76 5.70 0.56
CA VAL A 54 -13.48 6.23 -0.61
C VAL A 54 -13.52 7.75 -0.60
N ALA A 55 -13.81 8.38 0.53
CA ALA A 55 -13.87 9.83 0.67
C ALA A 55 -12.53 10.52 0.34
N LEU A 56 -11.41 9.89 0.69
CA LEU A 56 -10.05 10.41 0.47
C LEU A 56 -9.46 10.00 -0.89
N ASN A 57 -10.03 9.03 -1.57
CA ASN A 57 -9.56 8.52 -2.87
C ASN A 57 -10.15 9.27 -4.08
N ARG A 58 -10.38 10.57 -3.97
CA ARG A 58 -11.00 11.36 -5.06
C ARG A 58 -10.01 11.80 -6.12
N ASN A 59 -8.82 12.20 -5.71
CA ASN A 59 -7.76 12.67 -6.60
C ASN A 59 -6.39 12.60 -5.88
N ASN A 60 -5.32 12.90 -6.59
CA ASN A 60 -3.96 12.88 -6.06
C ASN A 60 -3.76 13.82 -4.85
N ILE A 61 -4.45 14.96 -4.81
CA ILE A 61 -4.33 15.92 -3.69
C ILE A 61 -4.92 15.32 -2.42
N THR A 62 -6.14 14.78 -2.48
CA THR A 62 -6.79 14.20 -1.30
C THR A 62 -6.04 12.97 -0.80
N ARG A 63 -5.52 12.13 -1.69
CA ARG A 63 -4.68 10.97 -1.32
C ARG A 63 -3.38 11.40 -0.66
N THR A 64 -2.69 12.41 -1.21
CA THR A 64 -1.45 12.94 -0.63
C THR A 64 -1.68 13.51 0.76
N GLN A 65 -2.75 14.27 0.95
CA GLN A 65 -3.14 14.81 2.26
C GLN A 65 -3.45 13.69 3.26
N ALA A 66 -4.14 12.63 2.83
CA ALA A 66 -4.43 11.48 3.67
C ALA A 66 -3.15 10.77 4.16
N TYR A 67 -2.19 10.53 3.25
CA TYR A 67 -0.90 9.95 3.62
C TYR A 67 -0.10 10.85 4.57
N LEU A 68 -0.08 12.14 4.33
CA LEU A 68 0.60 13.10 5.21
C LEU A 68 -0.04 13.12 6.61
N ALA A 69 -1.37 13.17 6.68
CA ALA A 69 -2.10 13.14 7.95
C ALA A 69 -1.84 11.82 8.71
N PHE A 70 -1.81 10.69 8.00
CA PHE A 70 -1.45 9.40 8.59
C PHE A 70 -0.02 9.40 9.14
N TYR A 71 0.95 9.87 8.35
CA TYR A 71 2.35 9.94 8.76
C TYR A 71 2.55 10.79 10.01
N ASN A 72 1.87 11.91 10.12
CA ASN A 72 1.98 12.80 11.28
C ASN A 72 1.50 12.11 12.58
N ARG A 73 0.61 11.13 12.48
CA ARG A 73 0.13 10.34 13.62
C ARG A 73 0.95 9.07 13.87
N ASN A 74 1.61 8.56 12.83
CA ASN A 74 2.34 7.29 12.86
C ASN A 74 3.74 7.44 12.25
N PRO A 75 4.66 8.22 12.87
CA PRO A 75 5.97 8.54 12.29
C PRO A 75 6.91 7.34 12.19
N GLU A 76 6.63 6.24 12.88
CA GLU A 76 7.35 4.98 12.79
C GLU A 76 7.20 4.29 11.42
N VAL A 77 6.14 4.60 10.69
CA VAL A 77 6.02 4.26 9.27
C VAL A 77 6.96 5.18 8.50
N HIS A 78 8.10 4.66 8.14
CA HIS A 78 9.24 5.43 7.65
C HIS A 78 8.88 6.38 6.49
N TRP A 79 9.48 7.59 6.50
CA TRP A 79 9.24 8.60 5.46
C TRP A 79 9.49 8.09 4.03
N ALA A 80 10.47 7.18 3.83
CA ALA A 80 10.74 6.59 2.53
C ALA A 80 9.53 5.84 1.95
N PHE A 81 8.76 5.14 2.80
CA PHE A 81 7.52 4.49 2.40
C PHE A 81 6.46 5.51 1.97
N LEU A 82 6.23 6.53 2.81
CA LEU A 82 5.25 7.57 2.50
C LEU A 82 5.70 8.44 1.32
N ALA A 83 6.99 8.72 1.18
CA ALA A 83 7.52 9.44 0.04
C ALA A 83 7.27 8.68 -1.28
N HIS A 84 7.41 7.35 -1.30
CA HIS A 84 7.07 6.53 -2.44
C HIS A 84 5.59 6.66 -2.81
N MET A 85 4.68 6.55 -1.82
CA MET A 85 3.24 6.71 -2.04
C MET A 85 2.85 8.13 -2.46
N VAL A 86 3.41 9.14 -1.80
CA VAL A 86 3.18 10.55 -2.13
C VAL A 86 3.72 10.89 -3.51
N SER A 87 4.91 10.43 -3.88
CA SER A 87 5.49 10.63 -5.21
C SER A 87 4.58 10.09 -6.31
N ARG A 88 4.01 8.90 -6.14
CA ARG A 88 3.05 8.34 -7.09
C ARG A 88 1.72 9.10 -7.15
N ASN A 89 1.29 9.72 -6.06
CA ASN A 89 0.04 10.46 -5.98
C ASN A 89 0.22 11.98 -6.10
N GLY A 90 1.45 12.49 -6.00
CA GLY A 90 1.76 13.92 -5.94
C GLY A 90 1.65 14.68 -7.27
N GLY A 91 1.19 14.04 -8.32
CA GLY A 91 0.97 14.71 -9.60
C GLY A 91 2.23 14.94 -10.44
N TYR A 92 3.37 14.31 -10.10
CA TYR A 92 4.62 14.45 -10.88
C TYR A 92 4.40 14.03 -12.35
N HIS A 93 3.64 12.98 -12.60
CA HIS A 93 3.30 12.54 -13.94
C HIS A 93 2.41 13.54 -14.71
N MET A 94 1.66 14.40 -14.01
CA MET A 94 0.99 15.54 -14.64
C MET A 94 2.01 16.54 -15.20
N THR A 95 3.04 16.86 -14.39
CA THR A 95 4.12 17.75 -14.77
C THR A 95 4.97 17.15 -15.88
N ASP A 96 5.34 15.87 -15.72
CA ASP A 96 6.18 15.15 -16.68
C ASP A 96 5.49 14.97 -18.04
N LEU A 97 4.19 14.67 -18.07
CA LEU A 97 3.40 14.59 -19.29
C LEU A 97 3.25 15.94 -20.00
N LYS A 98 3.50 17.07 -19.31
CA LYS A 98 3.52 18.42 -19.88
C LYS A 98 4.92 18.90 -20.22
N SER A 99 5.97 18.12 -19.98
CA SER A 99 7.33 18.47 -20.33
C SER A 99 7.48 18.62 -21.84
N SER A 100 8.49 19.41 -22.25
CA SER A 100 8.74 19.64 -23.70
C SER A 100 8.97 18.33 -24.46
N SER A 101 9.73 17.40 -23.88
CA SER A 101 9.98 16.08 -24.48
C SER A 101 8.69 15.31 -24.74
N MET A 102 7.80 15.23 -23.74
CA MET A 102 6.55 14.48 -23.86
C MET A 102 5.55 15.16 -24.78
N THR A 103 5.55 16.50 -24.87
CA THR A 103 4.68 17.22 -25.79
C THR A 103 5.10 17.09 -27.25
N HIS A 104 6.37 16.75 -27.52
CA HIS A 104 6.85 16.39 -28.86
C HIS A 104 6.55 14.94 -29.26
N LEU A 105 6.49 14.03 -28.26
CA LEU A 105 6.26 12.59 -28.48
C LEU A 105 4.78 12.22 -28.56
N LEU A 106 3.95 12.89 -27.76
CA LEU A 106 2.53 12.55 -27.56
C LEU A 106 1.67 13.79 -27.82
N ASP A 107 0.58 13.60 -28.54
CA ASP A 107 -0.42 14.64 -28.68
C ASP A 107 -1.21 14.88 -27.39
N LYS A 108 -2.12 15.86 -27.42
CA LYS A 108 -2.93 16.21 -26.24
C LYS A 108 -3.87 15.07 -25.81
N ALA A 109 -4.45 14.34 -26.76
CA ALA A 109 -5.40 13.26 -26.48
C ALA A 109 -4.66 12.03 -25.90
N GLU A 110 -3.48 11.71 -26.45
CA GLU A 110 -2.62 10.64 -25.93
C GLU A 110 -2.16 10.92 -24.51
N ARG A 111 -1.66 12.14 -24.25
CA ARG A 111 -1.28 12.55 -22.89
C ARG A 111 -2.45 12.45 -21.90
N GLN A 112 -3.65 12.80 -22.33
CA GLN A 112 -4.85 12.67 -21.49
C GLN A 112 -5.16 11.19 -21.18
N LYS A 113 -5.03 10.29 -22.16
CA LYS A 113 -5.21 8.85 -21.92
C LYS A 113 -4.17 8.30 -20.92
N PHE A 114 -2.89 8.66 -21.10
CA PHE A 114 -1.83 8.29 -20.15
C PHE A 114 -2.12 8.81 -18.73
N PHE A 115 -2.54 10.06 -18.62
CA PHE A 115 -2.90 10.63 -17.34
C PHE A 115 -4.04 9.86 -16.66
N LEU A 116 -5.10 9.55 -17.39
CA LEU A 116 -6.23 8.78 -16.84
C LEU A 116 -5.81 7.37 -16.43
N PHE A 117 -4.93 6.74 -17.17
CA PHE A 117 -4.38 5.43 -16.80
C PHE A 117 -3.57 5.50 -15.50
N LEU A 118 -2.67 6.47 -15.37
CA LEU A 118 -1.86 6.68 -14.17
C LEU A 118 -2.74 7.02 -12.96
N GLU A 119 -3.77 7.84 -13.15
CA GLU A 119 -4.71 8.21 -12.09
C GLU A 119 -5.53 7.01 -11.61
N ARG A 120 -5.95 6.12 -12.50
CA ARG A 120 -6.59 4.85 -12.14
C ARG A 120 -5.66 3.94 -11.36
N ALA A 121 -4.40 3.82 -11.78
CA ALA A 121 -3.41 3.04 -11.06
C ALA A 121 -3.20 3.57 -9.64
N ASN A 122 -3.02 4.88 -9.48
CA ASN A 122 -2.85 5.54 -8.19
C ASN A 122 -4.08 5.37 -7.28
N SER A 123 -5.27 5.48 -7.85
CA SER A 123 -6.53 5.24 -7.12
C SER A 123 -6.63 3.79 -6.64
N ALA A 124 -6.23 2.82 -7.47
CA ALA A 124 -6.24 1.41 -7.10
C ALA A 124 -5.20 1.09 -6.01
N ILE A 125 -4.00 1.67 -6.11
CA ILE A 125 -2.94 1.57 -5.09
C ILE A 125 -3.43 2.13 -3.75
N PHE A 126 -4.02 3.31 -3.75
CA PHE A 126 -4.56 3.92 -2.54
C PHE A 126 -5.67 3.06 -1.91
N ALA A 127 -6.58 2.53 -2.71
CA ALA A 127 -7.66 1.66 -2.25
C ALA A 127 -7.15 0.33 -1.63
N ASP A 128 -5.93 -0.08 -1.92
CA ASP A 128 -5.28 -1.25 -1.31
C ASP A 128 -4.43 -0.87 -0.10
N ALA A 129 -3.61 0.17 -0.22
CA ALA A 129 -2.65 0.55 0.81
C ALA A 129 -3.30 1.29 2.00
N PHE A 130 -4.20 2.21 1.75
CA PHE A 130 -4.74 3.07 2.80
C PHE A 130 -5.57 2.32 3.85
N PRO A 131 -6.42 1.33 3.51
CA PRO A 131 -7.05 0.48 4.50
C PRO A 131 -6.08 -0.28 5.40
N GLN A 132 -4.91 -0.70 4.87
CA GLN A 132 -3.88 -1.35 5.67
C GLN A 132 -3.30 -0.40 6.72
N LEU A 133 -3.05 0.85 6.34
CA LEU A 133 -2.56 1.89 7.25
C LEU A 133 -3.57 2.18 8.36
N LEU A 134 -4.85 2.34 8.02
CA LEU A 134 -5.91 2.56 9.01
C LEU A 134 -6.08 1.36 9.94
N LEU A 135 -6.03 0.15 9.42
CA LEU A 135 -6.05 -1.07 10.25
C LEU A 135 -4.87 -1.13 11.21
N TYR A 136 -3.67 -0.77 10.75
CA TYR A 136 -2.48 -0.68 11.59
C TYR A 136 -2.69 0.33 12.74
N GLU A 137 -3.19 1.53 12.43
CA GLU A 137 -3.46 2.56 13.43
C GLU A 137 -4.49 2.08 14.48
N HIS A 138 -5.57 1.43 14.04
CA HIS A 138 -6.56 0.84 14.95
C HIS A 138 -6.00 -0.34 15.76
N SER A 139 -5.13 -1.15 15.16
CA SER A 139 -4.47 -2.25 15.86
C SER A 139 -3.57 -1.76 16.99
N LYS A 140 -2.82 -0.68 16.78
CA LYS A 140 -2.04 -0.03 17.85
C LYS A 140 -2.89 0.44 19.03
N GLN A 141 -4.09 0.94 18.73
CA GLN A 141 -4.97 1.53 19.75
C GLN A 141 -5.80 0.50 20.51
N LYS A 142 -6.17 -0.61 19.87
CA LYS A 142 -7.18 -1.55 20.35
C LYS A 142 -6.73 -3.02 20.33
N GLU A 143 -5.47 -3.31 20.06
CA GLU A 143 -4.92 -4.67 19.96
C GLU A 143 -5.71 -5.58 18.99
N LEU A 144 -6.18 -5.00 17.87
CA LEU A 144 -6.99 -5.73 16.90
C LEU A 144 -6.14 -6.72 16.10
N PRO A 145 -6.62 -7.95 15.84
CA PRO A 145 -5.91 -8.93 15.03
C PRO A 145 -6.02 -8.55 13.55
N LEU A 146 -5.00 -7.88 12.98
CA LEU A 146 -4.94 -7.45 11.58
C LEU A 146 -5.29 -8.56 10.60
N ARG A 147 -4.77 -9.78 10.83
CA ARG A 147 -4.99 -10.98 10.01
C ARG A 147 -6.47 -11.21 9.69
N ARG A 148 -7.37 -10.94 10.64
CA ARG A 148 -8.80 -11.12 10.48
C ARG A 148 -9.43 -10.11 9.51
N TYR A 149 -8.90 -8.87 9.49
CA TYR A 149 -9.49 -7.77 8.71
C TYR A 149 -8.91 -7.64 7.31
N LEU A 150 -7.65 -7.98 7.09
CA LEU A 150 -6.99 -7.82 5.79
C LEU A 150 -7.77 -8.46 4.62
N PRO A 151 -8.31 -9.69 4.74
CA PRO A 151 -9.05 -10.34 3.65
C PRO A 151 -10.33 -9.59 3.25
N VAL A 152 -10.98 -8.88 4.19
CA VAL A 152 -12.21 -8.11 3.93
C VAL A 152 -11.95 -6.96 2.96
N PHE A 153 -10.74 -6.42 2.97
CA PHE A 153 -10.28 -5.40 2.03
C PHE A 153 -9.61 -5.98 0.78
N ARG A 154 -9.64 -7.32 0.60
CA ARG A 154 -9.00 -8.05 -0.50
C ARG A 154 -7.47 -7.87 -0.52
N ILE A 155 -6.88 -7.60 0.63
CA ILE A 155 -5.45 -7.50 0.80
C ILE A 155 -4.86 -8.92 0.82
N SER A 156 -3.68 -9.07 0.23
CA SER A 156 -2.99 -10.35 0.18
C SER A 156 -2.70 -10.89 1.58
N ARG A 157 -2.92 -12.19 1.79
CA ARG A 157 -2.55 -12.90 3.00
C ARG A 157 -1.05 -12.77 3.33
N PHE A 158 -0.22 -12.61 2.29
CA PHE A 158 1.20 -12.28 2.43
C PHE A 158 1.46 -11.09 3.35
N MET A 159 0.56 -10.10 3.39
CA MET A 159 0.73 -8.90 4.21
C MET A 159 0.48 -9.15 5.71
N ALA A 160 -0.22 -10.21 6.10
CA ALA A 160 -0.55 -10.45 7.50
C ALA A 160 0.69 -10.63 8.40
N PRO A 161 1.61 -11.58 8.13
CA PRO A 161 2.81 -11.74 8.95
C PRO A 161 3.77 -10.54 8.84
N ILE A 162 3.74 -9.78 7.74
CA ILE A 162 4.54 -8.56 7.59
C ILE A 162 4.05 -7.48 8.57
N TRP A 163 2.75 -7.24 8.64
CA TRP A 163 2.17 -6.28 9.56
C TRP A 163 2.30 -6.72 11.03
N GLU A 164 2.14 -8.01 11.32
CA GLU A 164 2.35 -8.57 12.66
C GLU A 164 3.80 -8.33 13.12
N SER A 165 4.77 -8.66 12.27
CA SER A 165 6.18 -8.38 12.55
C SER A 165 6.48 -6.89 12.71
N PHE A 166 5.83 -6.01 11.92
CA PHE A 166 6.02 -4.56 12.03
C PHE A 166 5.44 -3.97 13.31
N ILE A 167 4.35 -4.53 13.84
CA ILE A 167 3.78 -4.12 15.14
C ILE A 167 4.72 -4.47 16.29
N GLU A 168 5.34 -5.66 16.25
CA GLU A 168 6.26 -6.13 17.27
C GLU A 168 7.61 -5.37 17.23
N ASP A 169 8.14 -5.16 16.02
CA ASP A 169 9.43 -4.49 15.82
C ASP A 169 9.38 -3.68 14.50
N PRO A 170 9.11 -2.38 14.56
CA PRO A 170 8.96 -1.54 13.39
C PRO A 170 10.18 -1.51 12.50
N HIS A 171 10.16 -2.28 11.40
CA HIS A 171 11.20 -2.34 10.39
C HIS A 171 10.68 -1.80 9.04
N SER A 172 10.71 -0.49 8.90
CA SER A 172 10.13 0.22 7.76
C SER A 172 10.64 -0.24 6.39
N PRO A 173 11.93 -0.56 6.16
CA PRO A 173 12.39 -1.07 4.87
C PRO A 173 11.72 -2.38 4.45
N LEU A 174 11.49 -3.31 5.37
CA LEU A 174 10.81 -4.57 5.09
C LEU A 174 9.34 -4.31 4.72
N LEU A 175 8.64 -3.52 5.53
CA LEU A 175 7.25 -3.13 5.25
C LEU A 175 7.14 -2.44 3.89
N THR A 176 8.04 -1.51 3.57
CA THR A 176 8.07 -0.81 2.28
C THR A 176 8.20 -1.80 1.12
N THR A 177 9.15 -2.73 1.20
CA THR A 177 9.35 -3.75 0.17
C THR A 177 8.12 -4.65 0.00
N ALA A 178 7.53 -5.09 1.11
CA ALA A 178 6.34 -5.94 1.09
C ALA A 178 5.12 -5.23 0.48
N LEU A 179 4.92 -3.95 0.81
CA LEU A 179 3.85 -3.15 0.22
C LEU A 179 4.03 -2.93 -1.28
N ILE A 180 5.26 -2.72 -1.75
CA ILE A 180 5.57 -2.63 -3.18
C ILE A 180 5.23 -3.95 -3.89
N ILE A 181 5.61 -5.09 -3.32
CA ILE A 181 5.32 -6.41 -3.88
C ILE A 181 3.79 -6.63 -3.94
N ASN A 182 3.09 -6.34 -2.86
CA ASN A 182 1.63 -6.45 -2.80
C ASN A 182 0.94 -5.54 -3.82
N GLU A 183 1.41 -4.31 -3.96
CA GLU A 183 0.93 -3.33 -4.94
C GLU A 183 1.11 -3.81 -6.37
N GLN A 184 2.29 -4.32 -6.72
CA GLN A 184 2.56 -4.86 -8.05
C GLN A 184 1.62 -6.01 -8.40
N ARG A 185 1.39 -6.94 -7.47
CA ARG A 185 0.43 -8.02 -7.64
C ARG A 185 -0.99 -7.49 -7.87
N MET A 186 -1.41 -6.54 -7.06
CA MET A 186 -2.74 -5.92 -7.17
C MET A 186 -2.94 -5.22 -8.51
N LEU A 187 -1.95 -4.45 -8.98
CA LEU A 187 -1.99 -3.79 -10.29
C LEU A 187 -2.07 -4.80 -11.44
N GLN A 188 -1.28 -5.87 -11.36
CA GLN A 188 -1.30 -6.92 -12.38
C GLN A 188 -2.67 -7.61 -12.45
N GLU A 189 -3.28 -7.92 -11.33
CA GLU A 189 -4.56 -8.61 -11.29
C GLU A 189 -5.74 -7.70 -11.67
N ARG A 190 -5.76 -6.46 -11.19
CA ARG A 190 -6.93 -5.59 -11.32
C ARG A 190 -6.89 -4.68 -12.56
N ILE A 191 -5.73 -4.32 -13.03
CA ILE A 191 -5.57 -3.39 -14.15
C ILE A 191 -5.14 -4.13 -15.42
N LEU A 192 -3.98 -4.80 -15.40
CA LEU A 192 -3.41 -5.38 -16.60
C LEU A 192 -4.22 -6.55 -17.16
N LYS A 193 -4.82 -7.41 -16.29
CA LYS A 193 -5.66 -8.50 -16.77
C LYS A 193 -6.98 -8.00 -17.38
N ARG A 194 -7.59 -6.96 -16.83
CA ARG A 194 -8.82 -6.36 -17.38
C ARG A 194 -8.58 -5.64 -18.70
N THR A 195 -7.45 -4.94 -18.82
CA THR A 195 -7.08 -4.27 -20.09
C THR A 195 -6.91 -5.26 -21.25
N ARG A 196 -6.41 -6.48 -20.98
CA ARG A 196 -6.28 -7.53 -22.00
C ARG A 196 -7.62 -8.09 -22.48
N HIS A 197 -8.71 -7.92 -21.78
CA HIS A 197 -10.04 -8.37 -22.14
C HIS A 197 -10.89 -7.28 -22.81
N GLY A 198 -10.29 -6.19 -23.27
CA GLY A 198 -10.98 -5.15 -24.06
C GLY A 198 -11.91 -4.21 -23.29
N GLU A 199 -11.91 -4.26 -21.96
CA GLU A 199 -12.83 -3.45 -21.13
C GLU A 199 -12.30 -2.05 -20.74
N ILE A 200 -11.14 -1.65 -21.27
CA ILE A 200 -10.54 -0.35 -20.94
C ILE A 200 -9.90 0.28 -22.18
N LEU A 201 -10.69 1.03 -22.90
CA LEU A 201 -10.24 2.26 -23.58
C LEU A 201 -11.46 3.12 -23.87
#